data_b3105cb20f07c34ddc5c35288ce15ae4
#
_entry.id   b3105cb20f07c34ddc5c35288ce15ae4
#
_cell.length_a   1.000
_cell.length_b   1.000
_cell.length_c   1.000
_cell.angle_alpha   90.00
_cell.angle_beta   90.00
_cell.angle_gamma   90.00
#
_symmetry.space_group_name_H-M   'P 1'
#
loop_
_entity.id
_entity.type
_entity.pdbx_description
1 polymer ?
#
loop_
_entity_poly.entity_id
_entity_poly.type
_entity_poly.pdbx_seq_one_letter_code
_entity_poly.pdbx_strand_id
1 'polypeptide(L)'
;MRGNMPSALFKYLPPPRINVLEDLLIRFTQASSLNDTLELRPPVKGVADDEKLTKLAVERQIPKLRDMISPETKENLERICPGLLEQRLASFTPECVRQTKLKHENNPHAVFDVLDHNFGILSLSETPIDVRMWGHYADGGRGFLIEFDPKHSWFHAKREKRDGFRHMRQVIYVSSRPDNYLLDVTDDFMYTKWEAWRDEREWRILRCFNDAAKKCNAHDPYGNDVLLFAIPPDSIKSVILGFSASRDFETAVRSILEKNATLNHVQVRRASQSNETGRVEILSENLDVEPVP
;
A
#
# COMPACT_ATOMS: atom_id res chain seq x y z
N MET A 1 -11.73 16.30 -1.30
CA MET A 1 -13.10 15.83 -0.94
C MET A 1 -12.96 14.39 -0.48
N ARG A 2 -13.43 14.06 0.70
CA ARG A 2 -13.48 12.64 1.13
C ARG A 2 -14.65 12.02 0.39
N GLY A 3 -14.37 11.08 -0.52
CA GLY A 3 -15.42 10.31 -1.18
C GLY A 3 -16.30 9.61 -0.16
N ASN A 4 -17.59 9.43 -0.47
CA ASN A 4 -18.47 8.62 0.36
C ASN A 4 -17.91 7.20 0.45
N MET A 5 -17.95 6.61 1.66
CA MET A 5 -17.56 5.22 1.88
C MET A 5 -18.36 4.31 0.94
N PRO A 6 -17.72 3.42 0.18
CA PRO A 6 -18.43 2.49 -0.71
C PRO A 6 -19.27 1.52 0.11
N SER A 7 -20.28 0.92 -0.53
CA SER A 7 -21.15 -0.09 0.11
C SER A 7 -20.45 -1.45 0.26
N ALA A 8 -19.49 -1.74 -0.60
CA ALA A 8 -18.69 -2.94 -0.62
C ALA A 8 -17.32 -2.67 -1.24
N LEU A 9 -16.33 -3.50 -0.91
CA LEU A 9 -15.01 -3.54 -1.53
C LEU A 9 -14.64 -4.95 -1.91
N PHE A 10 -13.95 -5.10 -3.03
CA PHE A 10 -13.67 -6.40 -3.63
C PHE A 10 -12.15 -6.62 -3.78
N LYS A 11 -11.69 -7.81 -3.35
CA LYS A 11 -10.34 -8.30 -3.67
C LYS A 11 -10.42 -9.36 -4.75
N TYR A 12 -9.86 -9.08 -5.91
CA TYR A 12 -9.71 -10.02 -7.02
C TYR A 12 -8.56 -10.99 -6.74
N LEU A 13 -8.80 -12.28 -6.92
CA LEU A 13 -7.84 -13.34 -6.62
C LEU A 13 -7.89 -14.45 -7.68
N PRO A 14 -6.74 -14.95 -8.16
CA PRO A 14 -6.69 -16.12 -9.03
C PRO A 14 -6.94 -17.42 -8.23
N PRO A 15 -7.32 -18.54 -8.88
CA PRO A 15 -7.68 -19.78 -8.20
C PRO A 15 -6.65 -20.29 -7.19
N PRO A 16 -5.32 -20.23 -7.43
CA PRO A 16 -4.33 -20.71 -6.47
C PRO A 16 -4.33 -19.96 -5.13
N ARG A 17 -5.01 -18.81 -5.06
CA ARG A 17 -5.14 -18.02 -3.83
C ARG A 17 -6.34 -18.40 -2.97
N ILE A 18 -6.99 -19.55 -3.24
CA ILE A 18 -8.08 -20.09 -2.44
C ILE A 18 -7.70 -20.26 -0.95
N ASN A 19 -6.42 -20.48 -0.68
CA ASN A 19 -5.86 -20.55 0.68
C ASN A 19 -6.13 -19.32 1.55
N VAL A 20 -6.48 -18.17 0.94
CA VAL A 20 -6.90 -16.98 1.70
C VAL A 20 -8.18 -17.27 2.50
N LEU A 21 -9.08 -18.10 1.97
CA LEU A 21 -10.31 -18.53 2.67
C LEU A 21 -10.04 -19.62 3.72
N GLU A 22 -9.03 -20.46 3.49
CA GLU A 22 -8.64 -21.52 4.43
C GLU A 22 -7.97 -20.96 5.68
N ASP A 23 -6.96 -20.11 5.45
CA ASP A 23 -6.06 -19.61 6.50
C ASP A 23 -6.56 -18.28 7.09
N LEU A 24 -7.49 -17.59 6.44
CA LEU A 24 -7.90 -16.21 6.72
C LEU A 24 -6.71 -15.24 6.76
N LEU A 25 -5.76 -15.47 5.85
CA LEU A 25 -4.55 -14.69 5.72
C LEU A 25 -4.46 -14.06 4.32
N ILE A 26 -4.30 -12.74 4.25
CA ILE A 26 -4.15 -12.00 3.00
C ILE A 26 -2.80 -11.33 2.90
N ARG A 27 -2.22 -11.31 1.70
CA ARG A 27 -0.96 -10.62 1.44
C ARG A 27 -1.18 -9.10 1.41
N PHE A 28 -0.30 -8.36 2.10
CA PHE A 28 -0.03 -6.96 1.83
C PHE A 28 1.24 -6.90 0.97
N THR A 29 1.13 -6.25 -0.17
CA THR A 29 2.14 -6.30 -1.23
C THR A 29 3.08 -5.11 -1.12
N GLN A 30 4.38 -5.33 -1.27
CA GLN A 30 5.39 -4.27 -1.40
C GLN A 30 5.10 -3.41 -2.63
N ALA A 31 5.48 -2.13 -2.58
CA ALA A 31 5.33 -1.21 -3.70
C ALA A 31 6.04 -1.72 -4.96
N SER A 32 7.25 -2.27 -4.79
CA SER A 32 8.07 -2.84 -5.87
C SER A 32 7.48 -4.09 -6.54
N SER A 33 6.49 -4.73 -5.89
CA SER A 33 5.77 -5.90 -6.43
C SER A 33 4.41 -5.54 -7.05
N LEU A 34 4.07 -4.25 -7.15
CA LEU A 34 2.87 -3.81 -7.86
C LEU A 34 3.10 -3.84 -9.37
N ASN A 35 2.01 -3.94 -10.13
CA ASN A 35 2.04 -4.00 -11.58
C ASN A 35 2.46 -2.71 -12.29
N ASP A 36 2.30 -1.56 -11.64
CA ASP A 36 2.80 -0.27 -12.13
C ASP A 36 4.16 0.03 -11.48
N THR A 37 5.24 -0.09 -12.28
CA THR A 37 6.63 0.12 -11.82
C THR A 37 6.93 1.54 -11.37
N LEU A 38 6.14 2.53 -11.77
CA LEU A 38 6.26 3.93 -11.37
C LEU A 38 5.37 4.28 -10.18
N GLU A 39 4.56 3.33 -9.75
CA GLU A 39 3.69 3.50 -8.60
C GLU A 39 4.51 3.67 -7.32
N LEU A 40 4.05 4.57 -6.45
CA LEU A 40 4.71 4.87 -5.17
C LEU A 40 6.16 5.40 -5.27
N ARG A 41 6.59 5.80 -6.46
CA ARG A 41 7.86 6.48 -6.71
C ARG A 41 7.59 7.84 -7.34
N PRO A 42 7.17 8.84 -6.55
CA PRO A 42 6.93 10.18 -7.07
C PRO A 42 8.24 10.78 -7.57
N PRO A 43 8.21 11.64 -8.60
CA PRO A 43 9.37 12.40 -9.01
C PRO A 43 9.80 13.34 -7.88
N VAL A 44 11.12 13.43 -7.65
CA VAL A 44 11.69 14.25 -6.57
C VAL A 44 12.84 15.06 -7.14
N LYS A 45 12.71 16.39 -7.10
CA LYS A 45 13.73 17.31 -7.63
C LYS A 45 14.87 17.61 -6.65
N GLY A 46 14.80 17.09 -5.44
CA GLY A 46 15.82 17.27 -4.41
C GLY A 46 15.25 17.04 -3.01
N VAL A 47 16.07 17.21 -1.98
CA VAL A 47 15.62 17.01 -0.58
C VAL A 47 14.70 18.15 -0.15
N ALA A 48 15.14 19.40 -0.34
CA ALA A 48 14.40 20.63 -0.08
C ALA A 48 15.09 21.78 -0.85
N ASP A 49 14.48 22.96 -0.89
CA ASP A 49 15.14 24.16 -1.36
C ASP A 49 16.31 24.58 -0.44
N ASP A 50 17.15 25.49 -0.91
CA ASP A 50 18.38 25.90 -0.21
C ASP A 50 18.08 26.61 1.11
N GLU A 51 17.02 27.38 1.21
CA GLU A 51 16.61 28.06 2.44
C GLU A 51 16.23 27.04 3.52
N LYS A 52 15.38 26.07 3.17
CA LYS A 52 14.95 25.00 4.08
C LYS A 52 16.10 24.08 4.47
N LEU A 53 17.01 23.75 3.53
CA LEU A 53 18.22 22.97 3.84
C LEU A 53 19.14 23.71 4.79
N THR A 54 19.36 25.01 4.57
CA THR A 54 20.17 25.86 5.45
C THR A 54 19.57 25.90 6.85
N LYS A 55 18.27 26.12 6.97
CA LYS A 55 17.56 26.11 8.26
C LYS A 55 17.72 24.77 8.98
N LEU A 56 17.53 23.67 8.28
CA LEU A 56 17.70 22.31 8.85
C LEU A 56 19.14 22.02 9.26
N ALA A 57 20.12 22.51 8.51
CA ALA A 57 21.54 22.37 8.88
C ALA A 57 21.81 23.10 10.20
N VAL A 58 21.38 24.35 10.33
CA VAL A 58 21.55 25.14 11.55
C VAL A 58 20.81 24.52 12.75
N GLU A 59 19.55 24.12 12.56
CA GLU A 59 18.72 23.63 13.66
C GLU A 59 19.07 22.21 14.12
N ARG A 60 19.57 21.34 13.23
CA ARG A 60 19.74 19.91 13.51
C ARG A 60 21.15 19.38 13.38
N GLN A 61 21.93 19.85 12.39
CA GLN A 61 23.25 19.30 12.10
C GLN A 61 24.34 20.02 12.90
N ILE A 62 24.30 21.34 12.95
CA ILE A 62 25.26 22.14 13.72
C ILE A 62 25.24 21.79 15.22
N PRO A 63 24.08 21.65 15.90
CA PRO A 63 24.05 21.18 17.29
C PRO A 63 24.72 19.81 17.48
N LYS A 64 24.52 18.86 16.56
CA LYS A 64 25.18 17.55 16.63
C LYS A 64 26.70 17.66 16.51
N LEU A 65 27.20 18.52 15.60
CA LEU A 65 28.63 18.78 15.49
C LEU A 65 29.18 19.40 16.77
N ARG A 66 28.46 20.34 17.39
CA ARG A 66 28.79 20.91 18.69
C ARG A 66 28.90 19.83 19.78
N ASP A 67 27.94 18.90 19.82
CA ASP A 67 27.90 17.85 20.82
C ASP A 67 29.07 16.85 20.72
N MET A 68 29.66 16.72 19.53
CA MET A 68 30.85 15.89 19.30
C MET A 68 32.15 16.51 19.88
N ILE A 69 32.15 17.80 20.20
CA ILE A 69 33.32 18.49 20.79
C ILE A 69 33.26 18.30 22.33
N SER A 70 34.41 17.91 22.90
CA SER A 70 34.47 17.69 24.36
C SER A 70 34.14 18.98 25.16
N PRO A 71 33.54 18.83 26.36
CA PRO A 71 33.25 20.00 27.21
C PRO A 71 34.46 20.82 27.52
N GLU A 72 35.61 20.20 27.81
CA GLU A 72 36.88 20.85 28.07
C GLU A 72 37.37 21.70 26.88
N THR A 73 37.24 21.17 25.66
CA THR A 73 37.60 21.90 24.44
C THR A 73 36.71 23.11 24.23
N LYS A 74 35.38 22.95 24.46
CA LYS A 74 34.40 24.04 24.38
C LYS A 74 34.75 25.18 25.34
N GLU A 75 35.02 24.86 26.61
CA GLU A 75 35.36 25.79 27.66
C GLU A 75 36.69 26.53 27.36
N ASN A 76 37.71 25.80 26.92
CA ASN A 76 38.98 26.38 26.52
C ASN A 76 38.86 27.34 25.36
N LEU A 77 38.11 26.95 24.31
CA LEU A 77 37.89 27.83 23.15
C LEU A 77 37.13 29.09 23.54
N GLU A 78 36.09 28.99 24.35
CA GLU A 78 35.29 30.14 24.79
C GLU A 78 36.13 31.10 25.68
N ARG A 79 37.01 30.55 26.51
CA ARG A 79 37.91 31.37 27.37
C ARG A 79 38.95 32.10 26.55
N ILE A 80 39.55 31.47 25.51
CA ILE A 80 40.63 32.09 24.69
C ILE A 80 40.08 33.04 23.66
N CYS A 81 38.97 32.65 23.01
CA CYS A 81 38.39 33.45 21.93
C CYS A 81 36.84 33.31 21.97
N PRO A 82 36.14 34.15 22.76
CA PRO A 82 34.70 34.08 22.90
C PRO A 82 33.98 34.14 21.54
N GLY A 83 33.02 33.27 21.36
CA GLY A 83 32.22 33.17 20.12
C GLY A 83 32.90 32.51 18.92
N LEU A 84 34.21 32.15 19.01
CA LEU A 84 34.93 31.50 17.91
C LEU A 84 34.32 30.15 17.56
N LEU A 85 33.91 29.40 18.55
CA LEU A 85 33.28 28.07 18.36
C LEU A 85 32.01 28.21 17.51
N GLU A 86 31.12 29.11 17.86
CA GLU A 86 29.87 29.35 17.13
C GLU A 86 30.12 29.81 15.70
N GLN A 87 31.06 30.74 15.53
CA GLN A 87 31.46 31.22 14.19
C GLN A 87 32.00 30.07 13.33
N ARG A 88 32.83 29.19 13.90
CA ARG A 88 33.36 28.01 13.21
C ARG A 88 32.27 27.00 12.89
N LEU A 89 31.39 26.68 13.83
CA LEU A 89 30.25 25.78 13.59
C LEU A 89 29.35 26.33 12.47
N ALA A 90 29.02 27.62 12.50
CA ALA A 90 28.22 28.26 11.46
C ALA A 90 28.88 28.16 10.06
N SER A 91 30.22 28.23 9.98
CA SER A 91 30.95 28.09 8.72
C SER A 91 30.82 26.69 8.08
N PHE A 92 30.40 25.67 8.82
CA PHE A 92 30.10 24.35 8.26
C PHE A 92 28.72 24.24 7.61
N THR A 93 27.84 25.23 7.78
CA THR A 93 26.47 25.16 7.21
C THR A 93 26.44 24.89 5.71
N PRO A 94 27.23 25.58 4.85
CA PRO A 94 27.24 25.28 3.41
C PRO A 94 27.70 23.88 3.11
N GLU A 95 28.66 23.34 3.86
CA GLU A 95 29.12 21.96 3.68
C GLU A 95 28.05 20.95 4.09
N CYS A 96 27.33 21.17 5.18
CA CYS A 96 26.20 20.35 5.59
C CYS A 96 25.11 20.31 4.51
N VAL A 97 24.78 21.45 3.91
CA VAL A 97 23.83 21.53 2.79
C VAL A 97 24.34 20.74 1.59
N ARG A 98 25.61 20.96 1.21
CA ARG A 98 26.24 20.26 0.08
C ARG A 98 26.22 18.74 0.28
N GLN A 99 26.60 18.26 1.45
CA GLN A 99 26.59 16.82 1.78
C GLN A 99 25.16 16.22 1.73
N THR A 100 24.17 16.97 2.16
CA THR A 100 22.77 16.53 2.10
C THR A 100 22.31 16.38 0.64
N LYS A 101 22.65 17.34 -0.23
CA LYS A 101 22.36 17.28 -1.67
C LYS A 101 23.04 16.07 -2.33
N LEU A 102 24.35 15.89 -2.10
CA LEU A 102 25.13 14.78 -2.64
C LEU A 102 24.58 13.41 -2.22
N LYS A 103 24.17 13.25 -0.95
CA LYS A 103 23.56 12.00 -0.49
C LYS A 103 22.27 11.70 -1.23
N HIS A 104 21.46 12.70 -1.49
CA HIS A 104 20.23 12.52 -2.27
C HIS A 104 20.54 12.22 -3.74
N GLU A 105 21.46 12.93 -4.37
CA GLU A 105 21.88 12.68 -5.76
C GLU A 105 22.40 11.24 -5.95
N ASN A 106 23.16 10.73 -4.99
CA ASN A 106 23.68 9.36 -5.03
C ASN A 106 22.60 8.29 -4.81
N ASN A 107 21.54 8.60 -4.07
CA ASN A 107 20.41 7.67 -3.87
C ASN A 107 19.09 8.45 -3.70
N PRO A 108 18.48 8.90 -4.80
CA PRO A 108 17.26 9.71 -4.77
C PRO A 108 16.04 8.93 -4.26
N HIS A 109 16.09 7.62 -4.30
CA HIS A 109 15.00 6.73 -3.92
C HIS A 109 15.12 6.11 -2.53
N ALA A 110 16.20 6.39 -1.78
CA ALA A 110 16.48 5.75 -0.49
C ALA A 110 15.29 5.73 0.49
N VAL A 111 14.50 6.80 0.54
CA VAL A 111 13.32 6.87 1.42
C VAL A 111 12.20 5.92 0.94
N PHE A 112 12.01 5.83 -0.37
CA PHE A 112 10.99 4.94 -0.96
C PHE A 112 11.40 3.47 -0.81
N ASP A 113 12.69 3.17 -0.91
CA ASP A 113 13.23 1.83 -0.66
C ASP A 113 13.00 1.41 0.81
N VAL A 114 13.19 2.33 1.77
CA VAL A 114 12.87 2.09 3.18
C VAL A 114 11.37 1.82 3.37
N LEU A 115 10.51 2.59 2.71
CA LEU A 115 9.06 2.38 2.78
C LEU A 115 8.67 1.01 2.18
N ASP A 116 9.24 0.65 1.04
CA ASP A 116 9.01 -0.62 0.36
C ASP A 116 9.37 -1.84 1.24
N HIS A 117 10.47 -1.74 1.98
CA HIS A 117 10.91 -2.80 2.89
C HIS A 117 10.11 -2.89 4.20
N ASN A 118 9.37 -1.86 4.56
CA ASN A 118 8.70 -1.79 5.87
C ASN A 118 7.18 -1.82 5.79
N PHE A 119 6.58 -1.52 4.63
CA PHE A 119 5.14 -1.40 4.49
C PHE A 119 4.62 -2.20 3.30
N GLY A 120 3.47 -2.81 3.51
CA GLY A 120 2.69 -3.46 2.47
C GLY A 120 1.36 -2.78 2.24
N ILE A 121 0.81 -3.01 1.06
CA ILE A 121 -0.42 -2.42 0.55
C ILE A 121 -1.41 -3.53 0.27
N LEU A 122 -2.62 -3.37 0.78
CA LEU A 122 -3.77 -4.11 0.33
C LEU A 122 -4.62 -3.19 -0.55
N SER A 123 -4.70 -3.54 -1.84
CA SER A 123 -5.53 -2.87 -2.84
C SER A 123 -6.85 -3.61 -2.99
N LEU A 124 -7.94 -2.86 -2.93
CA LEU A 124 -9.32 -3.31 -3.09
C LEU A 124 -9.99 -2.44 -4.15
N SER A 125 -11.04 -2.95 -4.80
CA SER A 125 -11.81 -2.22 -5.81
C SER A 125 -13.25 -1.99 -5.35
N GLU A 126 -13.87 -0.87 -5.76
CA GLU A 126 -15.31 -0.64 -5.57
C GLU A 126 -16.17 -1.44 -6.55
N THR A 127 -15.60 -1.97 -7.63
CA THR A 127 -16.36 -2.61 -8.69
C THR A 127 -16.07 -4.10 -8.79
N PRO A 128 -17.10 -4.96 -8.79
CA PRO A 128 -16.97 -6.40 -9.07
C PRO A 128 -17.17 -6.74 -10.56
N ILE A 129 -17.46 -5.76 -11.43
CA ILE A 129 -17.96 -6.00 -12.79
C ILE A 129 -17.00 -5.55 -13.90
N ASP A 130 -15.82 -5.04 -13.59
CA ASP A 130 -14.84 -4.65 -14.60
C ASP A 130 -14.13 -5.88 -15.19
N VAL A 131 -14.37 -6.16 -16.47
CA VAL A 131 -13.82 -7.31 -17.19
C VAL A 131 -12.28 -7.32 -17.22
N ARG A 132 -11.65 -6.13 -17.24
CA ARG A 132 -10.18 -6.02 -17.24
C ARG A 132 -9.60 -6.43 -15.88
N MET A 133 -10.28 -6.07 -14.77
CA MET A 133 -9.92 -6.50 -13.44
C MET A 133 -10.02 -8.03 -13.30
N TRP A 134 -11.06 -8.63 -13.85
CA TRP A 134 -11.19 -10.09 -13.93
C TRP A 134 -10.05 -10.71 -14.76
N GLY A 135 -9.68 -10.05 -15.87
CA GLY A 135 -8.56 -10.47 -16.72
C GLY A 135 -7.23 -10.45 -15.99
N HIS A 136 -6.89 -9.32 -15.39
CA HIS A 136 -5.57 -9.08 -14.80
C HIS A 136 -5.36 -9.77 -13.44
N TYR A 137 -6.39 -9.82 -12.58
CA TYR A 137 -6.23 -10.19 -11.19
C TYR A 137 -6.95 -11.48 -10.78
N ALA A 138 -7.88 -11.97 -11.61
CA ALA A 138 -8.66 -13.17 -11.34
C ALA A 138 -8.57 -14.22 -12.46
N ASP A 139 -7.42 -14.29 -13.12
CA ASP A 139 -7.09 -15.32 -14.13
C ASP A 139 -8.15 -15.43 -15.23
N GLY A 140 -8.53 -14.32 -15.86
CA GLY A 140 -9.51 -14.32 -16.94
C GLY A 140 -10.90 -14.77 -16.51
N GLY A 141 -11.28 -14.49 -15.27
CA GLY A 141 -12.59 -14.90 -14.72
C GLY A 141 -12.64 -16.36 -14.22
N ARG A 142 -11.51 -17.08 -14.20
CA ARG A 142 -11.42 -18.41 -13.56
C ARG A 142 -11.30 -18.36 -12.04
N GLY A 143 -10.85 -17.19 -11.50
CA GLY A 143 -10.68 -16.96 -10.08
C GLY A 143 -11.95 -16.52 -9.36
N PHE A 144 -11.76 -15.71 -8.33
CA PHE A 144 -12.86 -15.28 -7.45
C PHE A 144 -12.60 -13.89 -6.86
N LEU A 145 -13.66 -13.31 -6.28
CA LEU A 145 -13.56 -12.10 -5.46
C LEU A 145 -13.91 -12.45 -4.01
N ILE A 146 -13.27 -11.75 -3.09
CA ILE A 146 -13.75 -11.63 -1.71
C ILE A 146 -14.39 -10.24 -1.58
N GLU A 147 -15.68 -10.23 -1.21
CA GLU A 147 -16.41 -9.00 -0.88
C GLU A 147 -16.26 -8.70 0.60
N PHE A 148 -15.78 -7.50 0.92
CA PHE A 148 -15.59 -7.02 2.28
C PHE A 148 -16.62 -5.96 2.67
N ASP A 149 -16.93 -5.89 3.97
CA ASP A 149 -17.63 -4.75 4.56
C ASP A 149 -16.63 -3.60 4.80
N PRO A 150 -16.68 -2.51 4.03
CA PRO A 150 -15.77 -1.39 4.21
C PRO A 150 -15.94 -0.65 5.55
N LYS A 151 -17.05 -0.88 6.27
CA LYS A 151 -17.31 -0.27 7.59
C LYS A 151 -16.67 -1.05 8.73
N HIS A 152 -16.19 -2.27 8.45
CA HIS A 152 -15.57 -3.10 9.49
C HIS A 152 -14.33 -2.40 10.07
N SER A 153 -14.15 -2.46 11.40
CA SER A 153 -13.10 -1.75 12.15
C SER A 153 -11.68 -2.11 11.69
N TRP A 154 -11.50 -3.31 11.13
CA TRP A 154 -10.22 -3.77 10.60
C TRP A 154 -9.64 -2.84 9.52
N PHE A 155 -10.50 -2.17 8.75
CA PHE A 155 -10.10 -1.19 7.73
C PHE A 155 -9.82 0.20 8.32
N HIS A 156 -10.06 0.43 9.61
CA HIS A 156 -9.98 1.73 10.28
C HIS A 156 -9.20 1.65 11.59
N ALA A 157 -8.17 0.80 11.64
CA ALA A 157 -7.40 0.51 12.86
C ALA A 157 -6.28 1.54 13.11
N LYS A 158 -6.58 2.85 13.04
CA LYS A 158 -5.62 3.90 13.39
C LYS A 158 -5.15 3.75 14.84
N ARG A 159 -3.84 3.83 15.07
CA ARG A 159 -3.26 3.84 16.42
C ARG A 159 -3.32 5.23 17.06
N GLU A 160 -3.28 6.28 16.24
CA GLU A 160 -3.35 7.67 16.65
C GLU A 160 -3.99 8.56 15.56
N LYS A 161 -4.32 9.80 15.89
CA LYS A 161 -5.01 10.73 14.97
C LYS A 161 -4.23 10.97 13.67
N ARG A 162 -2.89 10.94 13.73
CA ARG A 162 -2.00 11.17 12.57
C ARG A 162 -1.59 9.89 11.85
N ASP A 163 -2.05 8.71 12.27
CA ASP A 163 -1.77 7.45 11.59
C ASP A 163 -2.49 7.45 10.24
N GLY A 164 -1.75 7.70 9.16
CA GLY A 164 -2.23 7.66 7.78
C GLY A 164 -2.25 6.26 7.18
N PHE A 165 -1.60 5.27 7.83
CA PHE A 165 -1.35 3.97 7.23
C PHE A 165 -2.46 2.95 7.51
N ARG A 166 -2.88 2.78 8.75
CA ARG A 166 -3.86 1.75 9.17
C ARG A 166 -5.31 2.16 8.91
N HIS A 167 -5.50 3.01 7.92
CA HIS A 167 -6.81 3.56 7.56
C HIS A 167 -7.00 3.47 6.05
N MET A 168 -8.11 2.88 5.66
CA MET A 168 -8.46 2.74 4.25
C MET A 168 -8.72 4.10 3.60
N ARG A 169 -8.14 4.33 2.43
CA ARG A 169 -8.29 5.56 1.66
C ARG A 169 -8.53 5.25 0.18
N GLN A 170 -9.31 6.09 -0.46
CA GLN A 170 -9.52 6.04 -1.90
C GLN A 170 -8.27 6.53 -2.63
N VAL A 171 -7.93 5.87 -3.73
CA VAL A 171 -6.84 6.28 -4.62
C VAL A 171 -7.26 7.51 -5.42
N ILE A 172 -6.35 8.46 -5.52
CA ILE A 172 -6.48 9.69 -6.30
C ILE A 172 -5.79 9.46 -7.65
N TYR A 173 -6.56 9.56 -8.72
CA TYR A 173 -6.04 9.39 -10.07
C TYR A 173 -5.60 10.71 -10.66
N VAL A 174 -4.37 10.73 -11.22
CA VAL A 174 -3.75 11.94 -11.75
C VAL A 174 -3.22 11.72 -13.17
N SER A 175 -3.33 12.74 -14.00
CA SER A 175 -2.72 12.76 -15.34
C SER A 175 -1.26 13.19 -15.32
N SER A 176 -0.81 13.87 -14.25
CA SER A 176 0.58 14.26 -14.04
C SER A 176 0.90 14.22 -12.55
N ARG A 177 2.15 13.95 -12.23
CA ARG A 177 2.66 14.03 -10.84
C ARG A 177 3.54 15.26 -10.72
N PRO A 178 3.30 16.11 -9.71
CA PRO A 178 4.16 17.26 -9.47
C PRO A 178 5.55 16.81 -9.07
N ASP A 179 6.56 17.53 -9.57
CA ASP A 179 7.94 17.39 -9.15
C ASP A 179 8.15 18.17 -7.84
N ASN A 180 8.19 17.47 -6.73
CA ASN A 180 8.27 18.04 -5.39
C ASN A 180 9.65 17.81 -4.77
N TYR A 181 9.97 18.60 -3.75
CA TYR A 181 11.06 18.23 -2.85
C TYR A 181 10.65 17.10 -1.92
N LEU A 182 11.60 16.23 -1.56
CA LEU A 182 11.36 15.08 -0.70
C LEU A 182 10.69 15.45 0.62
N LEU A 183 11.10 16.56 1.24
CA LEU A 183 10.53 17.03 2.51
C LEU A 183 9.12 17.63 2.39
N ASP A 184 8.63 17.83 1.17
CA ASP A 184 7.28 18.33 0.89
C ASP A 184 6.34 17.20 0.43
N VAL A 185 6.89 16.00 0.23
CA VAL A 185 6.09 14.81 -0.10
C VAL A 185 5.28 14.40 1.13
N THR A 186 3.97 14.37 0.98
CA THR A 186 3.03 13.88 2.00
C THR A 186 2.73 12.39 1.77
N ASP A 187 2.05 11.73 2.71
CA ASP A 187 1.61 10.35 2.56
C ASP A 187 0.59 10.14 1.42
N ASP A 188 0.08 11.22 0.82
CA ASP A 188 -0.86 11.16 -0.31
C ASP A 188 -0.26 10.49 -1.55
N PHE A 189 1.08 10.55 -1.72
CA PHE A 189 1.70 9.85 -2.85
C PHE A 189 1.45 8.34 -2.83
N MET A 190 1.26 7.74 -1.66
CA MET A 190 0.95 6.31 -1.51
C MET A 190 -0.47 5.97 -1.97
N TYR A 191 -1.31 6.98 -2.11
CA TYR A 191 -2.70 6.88 -2.54
C TYR A 191 -2.92 7.55 -3.91
N THR A 192 -1.84 7.80 -4.66
CA THR A 192 -1.90 8.41 -5.98
C THR A 192 -1.53 7.39 -7.05
N LYS A 193 -2.32 7.31 -8.11
CA LYS A 193 -2.13 6.41 -9.25
C LYS A 193 -2.36 7.13 -10.57
N TRP A 194 -1.79 6.63 -11.67
CA TRP A 194 -2.01 7.21 -12.99
C TRP A 194 -3.47 7.11 -13.41
N GLU A 195 -3.94 8.13 -14.12
CA GLU A 195 -5.31 8.23 -14.68
C GLU A 195 -5.68 6.99 -15.51
N ALA A 196 -4.73 6.37 -16.20
CA ALA A 196 -4.95 5.15 -17.00
C ALA A 196 -5.55 3.98 -16.20
N TRP A 197 -5.39 3.98 -14.88
CA TRP A 197 -5.90 2.96 -13.97
C TRP A 197 -7.20 3.34 -13.27
N ARG A 198 -7.82 4.45 -13.63
CA ARG A 198 -9.02 5.00 -12.94
C ARG A 198 -10.17 4.00 -12.84
N ASP A 199 -10.31 3.14 -13.83
CA ASP A 199 -11.40 2.16 -13.88
C ASP A 199 -11.31 1.09 -12.80
N GLU A 200 -10.13 0.91 -12.17
CA GLU A 200 -9.95 0.02 -11.02
C GLU A 200 -10.72 0.50 -9.78
N ARG A 201 -11.05 1.81 -9.70
CA ARG A 201 -11.73 2.42 -8.54
C ARG A 201 -11.14 1.96 -7.21
N GLU A 202 -9.82 2.10 -7.12
CA GLU A 202 -9.02 1.47 -6.07
C GLU A 202 -9.15 2.18 -4.72
N TRP A 203 -9.18 1.38 -3.68
CA TRP A 203 -8.98 1.76 -2.28
C TRP A 203 -7.79 1.04 -1.72
N ARG A 204 -7.02 1.70 -0.86
CA ARG A 204 -5.81 1.15 -0.24
C ARG A 204 -5.85 1.23 1.26
N ILE A 205 -5.31 0.19 1.88
CA ILE A 205 -4.87 0.23 3.27
C ILE A 205 -3.41 -0.21 3.33
N LEU A 206 -2.61 0.54 4.08
CA LEU A 206 -1.19 0.23 4.30
C LEU A 206 -0.98 -0.30 5.70
N ARG A 207 -0.08 -1.27 5.85
CA ARG A 207 0.33 -1.80 7.14
C ARG A 207 1.83 -2.02 7.20
N CYS A 208 2.40 -1.82 8.40
CA CYS A 208 3.77 -2.15 8.68
C CYS A 208 3.94 -3.68 8.67
N PHE A 209 5.02 -4.17 8.09
CA PHE A 209 5.31 -5.61 8.04
C PHE A 209 5.55 -6.23 9.42
N ASN A 210 5.91 -5.42 10.43
CA ASN A 210 5.97 -5.87 11.82
C ASN A 210 4.60 -6.30 12.39
N ASP A 211 3.50 -5.91 11.75
CA ASP A 211 2.14 -6.31 12.11
C ASP A 211 1.68 -7.59 11.36
N ALA A 212 2.53 -8.20 10.53
CA ALA A 212 2.20 -9.40 9.78
C ALA A 212 1.99 -10.61 10.70
N ALA A 213 0.96 -11.39 10.43
CA ALA A 213 0.68 -12.62 11.17
C ALA A 213 1.61 -13.78 10.76
N LYS A 214 2.09 -13.75 9.50
CA LYS A 214 2.94 -14.82 8.96
C LYS A 214 3.88 -14.28 7.88
N LYS A 215 5.13 -14.70 7.92
CA LYS A 215 6.09 -14.60 6.81
C LYS A 215 6.19 -15.97 6.14
N CYS A 216 5.98 -16.02 4.83
CA CYS A 216 6.18 -17.25 4.07
C CYS A 216 7.66 -17.50 3.80
N ASN A 217 8.04 -18.77 3.61
CA ASN A 217 9.40 -19.14 3.23
C ASN A 217 9.69 -18.90 1.73
N ALA A 218 8.68 -18.56 0.94
CA ALA A 218 8.79 -18.28 -0.48
C ALA A 218 8.85 -16.77 -0.72
N HIS A 219 9.58 -16.39 -1.77
CA HIS A 219 9.60 -15.04 -2.30
C HIS A 219 8.61 -14.92 -3.48
N ASP A 220 8.19 -13.71 -3.76
CA ASP A 220 7.43 -13.44 -4.98
C ASP A 220 8.33 -13.40 -6.23
N PRO A 221 7.77 -13.25 -7.44
CA PRO A 221 8.56 -13.18 -8.68
C PRO A 221 9.58 -12.04 -8.75
N TYR A 222 9.44 -11.03 -7.89
CA TYR A 222 10.36 -9.88 -7.81
C TYR A 222 11.42 -10.05 -6.70
N GLY A 223 11.42 -11.20 -6.00
CA GLY A 223 12.37 -11.51 -4.92
C GLY A 223 11.98 -10.97 -3.55
N ASN A 224 10.77 -10.41 -3.41
CA ASN A 224 10.30 -9.86 -2.15
C ASN A 224 9.68 -10.92 -1.24
N ASP A 225 9.82 -10.73 0.07
CA ASP A 225 9.16 -11.55 1.09
C ASP A 225 7.64 -11.52 0.93
N VAL A 226 7.00 -12.68 1.09
CA VAL A 226 5.54 -12.78 1.13
C VAL A 226 5.07 -12.70 2.57
N LEU A 227 4.43 -11.58 2.92
CA LEU A 227 3.95 -11.26 4.26
C LEU A 227 2.43 -11.26 4.29
N LEU A 228 1.86 -12.04 5.20
CA LEU A 228 0.43 -12.28 5.30
C LEU A 228 -0.13 -11.70 6.60
N PHE A 229 -1.32 -11.11 6.49
CA PHE A 229 -2.03 -10.46 7.58
C PHE A 229 -3.36 -11.14 7.81
N ALA A 230 -3.74 -11.31 9.09
CA ALA A 230 -5.01 -11.92 9.45
C ALA A 230 -6.19 -11.07 8.99
N ILE A 231 -7.20 -11.75 8.43
CA ILE A 231 -8.49 -11.16 8.04
C ILE A 231 -9.52 -11.59 9.10
N PRO A 232 -10.23 -10.66 9.73
CA PRO A 232 -11.39 -11.03 10.56
C PRO A 232 -12.48 -11.67 9.70
N PRO A 233 -12.98 -12.85 10.06
CA PRO A 233 -14.01 -13.54 9.27
C PRO A 233 -15.26 -12.69 9.04
N ASP A 234 -15.68 -11.94 10.05
CA ASP A 234 -16.85 -11.06 10.03
C ASP A 234 -16.69 -9.81 9.16
N SER A 235 -15.48 -9.55 8.66
CA SER A 235 -15.24 -8.53 7.64
C SER A 235 -15.63 -8.99 6.22
N ILE A 236 -15.80 -10.32 6.00
CA ILE A 236 -16.11 -10.93 4.71
C ILE A 236 -17.63 -11.07 4.58
N LYS A 237 -18.23 -10.53 3.51
CA LYS A 237 -19.67 -10.64 3.22
C LYS A 237 -19.99 -11.79 2.28
N SER A 238 -19.24 -11.88 1.18
CA SER A 238 -19.46 -12.91 0.18
C SER A 238 -18.18 -13.30 -0.55
N VAL A 239 -18.22 -14.46 -1.19
CA VAL A 239 -17.26 -14.90 -2.20
C VAL A 239 -17.97 -14.93 -3.54
N ILE A 240 -17.42 -14.26 -4.55
CA ILE A 240 -17.98 -14.20 -5.89
C ILE A 240 -17.10 -15.01 -6.84
N LEU A 241 -17.58 -16.14 -7.31
CA LEU A 241 -16.91 -16.98 -8.31
C LEU A 241 -16.90 -16.27 -9.66
N GLY A 242 -15.81 -16.36 -10.39
CA GLY A 242 -15.72 -15.80 -11.73
C GLY A 242 -16.60 -16.54 -12.74
N PHE A 243 -16.89 -15.88 -13.85
CA PHE A 243 -17.77 -16.39 -14.91
C PHE A 243 -17.20 -17.63 -15.62
N SER A 244 -15.87 -17.84 -15.55
CA SER A 244 -15.15 -19.02 -16.08
C SER A 244 -14.65 -19.96 -14.97
N ALA A 245 -15.11 -19.79 -13.73
CA ALA A 245 -14.70 -20.66 -12.61
C ALA A 245 -15.26 -22.07 -12.82
N SER A 246 -14.39 -23.10 -12.64
CA SER A 246 -14.78 -24.50 -12.81
C SER A 246 -15.68 -24.99 -11.67
N ARG A 247 -16.43 -26.07 -11.92
CA ARG A 247 -17.24 -26.74 -10.89
C ARG A 247 -16.38 -27.26 -9.74
N ASP A 248 -15.19 -27.79 -10.05
CA ASP A 248 -14.29 -28.31 -9.01
C ASP A 248 -13.80 -27.19 -8.10
N PHE A 249 -13.50 -26.00 -8.69
CA PHE A 249 -13.12 -24.83 -7.92
C PHE A 249 -14.27 -24.32 -7.05
N GLU A 250 -15.49 -24.27 -7.57
CA GLU A 250 -16.67 -23.92 -6.78
C GLU A 250 -16.89 -24.89 -5.62
N THR A 251 -16.79 -26.20 -5.88
CA THR A 251 -16.93 -27.25 -4.85
C THR A 251 -15.88 -27.06 -3.75
N ALA A 252 -14.62 -26.74 -4.13
CA ALA A 252 -13.55 -26.48 -3.17
C ALA A 252 -13.85 -25.25 -2.31
N VAL A 253 -14.30 -24.14 -2.90
CA VAL A 253 -14.69 -22.93 -2.17
C VAL A 253 -15.81 -23.23 -1.16
N ARG A 254 -16.89 -23.89 -1.59
CA ARG A 254 -18.02 -24.24 -0.72
C ARG A 254 -17.57 -25.13 0.43
N SER A 255 -16.76 -26.16 0.15
CA SER A 255 -16.20 -27.05 1.17
C SER A 255 -15.37 -26.34 2.22
N ILE A 256 -14.58 -25.33 1.83
CA ILE A 256 -13.80 -24.52 2.79
C ILE A 256 -14.74 -23.71 3.69
N LEU A 257 -15.74 -23.04 3.11
CA LEU A 257 -16.68 -22.22 3.88
C LEU A 257 -17.50 -23.08 4.86
N GLU A 258 -17.96 -24.25 4.44
CA GLU A 258 -18.71 -25.20 5.28
C GLU A 258 -17.89 -25.76 6.44
N LYS A 259 -16.58 -26.00 6.23
CA LYS A 259 -15.67 -26.52 7.28
C LYS A 259 -15.30 -25.47 8.32
N ASN A 260 -15.42 -24.19 7.99
CA ASN A 260 -15.06 -23.11 8.90
C ASN A 260 -16.30 -22.40 9.45
N ALA A 261 -16.70 -22.78 10.66
CA ALA A 261 -17.89 -22.22 11.32
C ALA A 261 -17.89 -20.68 11.41
N THR A 262 -16.73 -20.04 11.41
CA THR A 262 -16.64 -18.58 11.44
C THR A 262 -17.03 -17.92 10.11
N LEU A 263 -17.13 -18.70 9.03
CA LEU A 263 -17.52 -18.28 7.68
C LEU A 263 -18.94 -18.68 7.28
N ASN A 264 -19.75 -19.27 8.18
CA ASN A 264 -21.12 -19.74 7.88
C ASN A 264 -22.06 -18.62 7.36
N HIS A 265 -21.72 -17.35 7.61
CA HIS A 265 -22.48 -16.18 7.14
C HIS A 265 -22.08 -15.74 5.73
N VAL A 266 -20.98 -16.27 5.17
CA VAL A 266 -20.42 -15.86 3.90
C VAL A 266 -21.22 -16.48 2.75
N GLN A 267 -21.80 -15.64 1.91
CA GLN A 267 -22.57 -16.06 0.75
C GLN A 267 -21.64 -16.41 -0.43
N VAL A 268 -21.98 -17.45 -1.20
CA VAL A 268 -21.31 -17.76 -2.46
C VAL A 268 -22.19 -17.28 -3.62
N ARG A 269 -21.64 -16.36 -4.40
CA ARG A 269 -22.29 -15.77 -5.59
C ARG A 269 -21.47 -16.10 -6.83
N ARG A 270 -21.99 -15.82 -8.01
CA ARG A 270 -21.28 -16.03 -9.29
C ARG A 270 -21.37 -14.80 -10.17
N ALA A 271 -20.27 -14.47 -10.83
CA ALA A 271 -20.27 -13.55 -11.95
C ALA A 271 -20.76 -14.25 -13.22
N SER A 272 -21.47 -13.54 -14.07
CA SER A 272 -21.85 -13.95 -15.41
C SER A 272 -21.34 -12.94 -16.41
N GLN A 273 -20.88 -13.39 -17.58
CA GLN A 273 -20.48 -12.50 -18.66
C GLN A 273 -21.41 -12.68 -19.86
N SER A 274 -22.01 -11.59 -20.31
CA SER A 274 -22.88 -11.59 -21.50
C SER A 274 -22.07 -11.80 -22.77
N ASN A 275 -22.43 -12.79 -23.57
CA ASN A 275 -21.81 -13.06 -24.86
C ASN A 275 -22.13 -11.96 -25.90
N GLU A 276 -23.23 -11.22 -25.72
CA GLU A 276 -23.63 -10.14 -26.64
C GLU A 276 -22.89 -8.86 -26.38
N THR A 277 -22.73 -8.48 -25.10
CA THR A 277 -22.22 -7.16 -24.72
C THR A 277 -20.82 -7.23 -24.09
N GLY A 278 -20.33 -8.39 -23.70
CA GLY A 278 -19.10 -8.60 -22.93
C GLY A 278 -19.16 -8.08 -21.48
N ARG A 279 -20.32 -7.58 -21.05
CA ARG A 279 -20.51 -7.03 -19.70
C ARG A 279 -20.53 -8.16 -18.66
N VAL A 280 -19.98 -7.86 -17.50
CA VAL A 280 -20.01 -8.75 -16.34
C VAL A 280 -21.13 -8.27 -15.40
N GLU A 281 -21.90 -9.21 -14.89
CA GLU A 281 -22.97 -9.00 -13.90
C GLU A 281 -22.77 -10.00 -12.76
N ILE A 282 -23.19 -9.62 -11.54
CA ILE A 282 -23.13 -10.50 -10.38
C ILE A 282 -24.54 -11.05 -10.15
N LEU A 283 -24.67 -12.36 -10.31
CA LEU A 283 -25.95 -13.03 -10.12
C LEU A 283 -26.33 -13.03 -8.63
N SER A 284 -27.61 -12.75 -8.34
CA SER A 284 -28.19 -13.03 -7.02
C SER A 284 -28.25 -14.56 -6.80
N GLU A 285 -28.11 -15.01 -5.55
CA GLU A 285 -28.33 -16.41 -5.18
C GLU A 285 -29.68 -16.88 -5.73
N ASN A 286 -29.72 -18.09 -6.34
CA ASN A 286 -30.91 -18.82 -6.84
C ASN A 286 -31.19 -18.76 -8.35
N LEU A 287 -30.23 -18.50 -9.21
CA LEU A 287 -30.39 -18.97 -10.58
C LEU A 287 -29.48 -20.19 -10.78
N ASP A 288 -30.10 -21.39 -10.82
CA ASP A 288 -29.48 -22.58 -11.40
C ASP A 288 -29.15 -22.26 -12.86
N VAL A 289 -27.99 -21.67 -13.08
CA VAL A 289 -27.46 -21.43 -14.43
C VAL A 289 -26.94 -22.82 -14.87
N GLU A 290 -27.65 -23.45 -15.79
CA GLU A 290 -27.11 -24.63 -16.48
C GLU A 290 -25.72 -24.22 -17.04
N PRO A 291 -24.70 -25.02 -16.79
CA PRO A 291 -23.35 -24.69 -17.26
C PRO A 291 -23.30 -24.79 -18.78
N VAL A 292 -22.69 -23.80 -19.39
CA VAL A 292 -22.28 -23.87 -20.80
C VAL A 292 -21.37 -25.08 -20.97
N PRO A 293 -21.64 -25.95 -21.97
CA PRO A 293 -20.96 -27.20 -22.21
C PRO A 293 -19.46 -27.04 -22.51
#